data_6921b87e156d48a1dd969b38bdbe10d4
#
_entry.id   6921b87e156d48a1dd969b38bdbe10d4
#
_cell.length_a   1.000
_cell.length_b   1.000
_cell.length_c   1.000
_cell.angle_alpha   90.00
_cell.angle_beta   90.00
_cell.angle_gamma   90.00
#
_symmetry.space_group_name_H-M   'P 1'
#
loop_
_entity.id
_entity.type
_entity.pdbx_description
1 polymer ?
#
loop_
_entity_poly.entity_id
_entity_poly.type
_entity_poly.pdbx_seq_one_letter_code
_entity_poly.pdbx_strand_id
1 'polypeptide(L)'
;MKICSSVFLFLFLSTLSFAQGFPESQTDGKYYTVNGAKLWTVSFGKGDPIFFIAGGPGGSHYGLRSFDSLSTTNTLVYFDALGRGKSDTATDVRDYSLDRDIEDLEGLRKAMGYSTINILGHSYGGLVAQGYAIKYPERVKHLILANTFHSYVMWQENDDNSNHEIRTNYPEVWDTLMKVRERGVISSDPLHQEIYGKVPYGFLYAYNPANFRNRGRKPYPNPFNSKVYYQMVGKDGDFIVGNDIGNFDFRKQLSGLKMPILILAGRYDRVAVPWMMVKYKNYCPQAQFEMFEYSGHNPQVEEPSKTFGIIRTFLGK
;
A
#
# COMPACT_ATOMS: atom_id res chain seq x y z
N MET A 1 12.84 34.35 -60.72
CA MET A 1 11.87 33.90 -59.71
C MET A 1 12.46 32.68 -59.03
N LYS A 2 13.09 32.87 -57.87
CA LYS A 2 13.72 31.78 -57.12
C LYS A 2 12.76 31.34 -56.00
N ILE A 3 12.32 30.10 -56.07
CA ILE A 3 11.46 29.47 -55.06
C ILE A 3 12.37 28.93 -53.94
N CYS A 4 12.24 29.49 -52.76
CA CYS A 4 12.95 29.04 -51.57
C CYS A 4 12.12 27.94 -50.89
N SER A 5 12.58 26.68 -50.96
CA SER A 5 11.98 25.55 -50.24
C SER A 5 12.55 25.50 -48.82
N SER A 6 11.74 25.86 -47.84
CA SER A 6 12.07 25.67 -46.44
C SER A 6 11.73 24.24 -46.02
N VAL A 7 12.79 23.47 -45.73
CA VAL A 7 12.66 22.13 -45.16
C VAL A 7 12.41 22.27 -43.64
N PHE A 8 11.21 21.92 -43.17
CA PHE A 8 10.92 21.78 -41.77
C PHE A 8 11.43 20.41 -41.29
N LEU A 9 12.50 20.45 -40.50
CA LEU A 9 13.05 19.27 -39.83
C LEU A 9 12.19 18.99 -38.57
N PHE A 10 11.30 18.01 -38.63
CA PHE A 10 10.58 17.50 -37.47
C PHE A 10 11.54 16.63 -36.62
N LEU A 11 12.04 17.16 -35.53
CA LEU A 11 12.71 16.40 -34.50
C LEU A 11 11.68 15.53 -33.77
N PHE A 12 11.60 14.26 -34.11
CA PHE A 12 10.94 13.24 -33.32
C PHE A 12 11.75 13.02 -32.03
N LEU A 13 11.37 13.68 -30.95
CA LEU A 13 11.78 13.29 -29.59
C LEU A 13 11.05 11.97 -29.25
N SER A 14 11.71 10.85 -29.55
CA SER A 14 11.29 9.55 -29.02
C SER A 14 11.42 9.57 -27.49
N THR A 15 10.31 9.73 -26.79
CA THR A 15 10.23 9.43 -25.36
C THR A 15 10.45 7.93 -25.20
N LEU A 16 11.67 7.51 -24.92
CA LEU A 16 12.01 6.18 -24.46
C LEU A 16 11.30 5.97 -23.11
N SER A 17 10.11 5.36 -23.15
CA SER A 17 9.42 4.86 -22.00
C SER A 17 10.23 3.67 -21.47
N PHE A 18 11.06 3.92 -20.46
CA PHE A 18 11.79 2.87 -19.76
C PHE A 18 10.80 2.00 -18.99
N ALA A 19 10.29 0.96 -19.64
CA ALA A 19 9.74 -0.20 -18.97
C ALA A 19 10.92 -1.00 -18.38
N GLN A 20 11.55 -0.50 -17.32
CA GLN A 20 12.56 -1.28 -16.60
C GLN A 20 11.86 -2.40 -15.83
N GLY A 21 11.96 -3.62 -16.35
CA GLY A 21 11.78 -4.82 -15.52
C GLY A 21 12.80 -4.75 -14.37
N PHE A 22 12.41 -5.19 -13.17
CA PHE A 22 13.31 -5.21 -12.03
C PHE A 22 14.50 -6.15 -12.32
N PRO A 23 15.76 -5.72 -12.11
CA PRO A 23 16.91 -6.60 -12.27
C PRO A 23 16.76 -7.83 -11.36
N GLU A 24 17.07 -9.00 -11.86
CA GLU A 24 16.97 -10.27 -11.11
C GLU A 24 17.80 -10.25 -9.82
N SER A 25 18.92 -9.53 -9.82
CA SER A 25 19.82 -9.32 -8.67
C SER A 25 19.18 -8.57 -7.48
N GLN A 26 18.02 -7.91 -7.66
CA GLN A 26 17.32 -7.18 -6.59
C GLN A 26 16.22 -8.04 -5.92
N THR A 27 16.15 -9.33 -6.20
CA THR A 27 15.19 -10.25 -5.57
C THR A 27 15.82 -11.10 -4.47
N ASP A 28 17.15 -11.05 -4.32
CA ASP A 28 17.85 -11.79 -3.29
C ASP A 28 17.61 -11.16 -1.93
N GLY A 29 17.05 -11.95 -1.04
CA GLY A 29 16.74 -11.55 0.33
C GLY A 29 17.27 -12.56 1.32
N LYS A 30 17.08 -12.28 2.58
CA LYS A 30 17.40 -13.20 3.68
C LYS A 30 16.33 -13.19 4.75
N TYR A 31 16.34 -14.22 5.56
CA TYR A 31 15.49 -14.30 6.73
C TYR A 31 16.12 -13.61 7.94
N TYR A 32 15.29 -12.85 8.66
CA TYR A 32 15.60 -12.39 10.01
C TYR A 32 14.67 -13.09 10.98
N THR A 33 15.20 -13.59 12.10
CA THR A 33 14.39 -14.12 13.18
C THR A 33 13.91 -12.97 14.06
N VAL A 34 12.60 -12.77 14.10
CA VAL A 34 11.94 -11.66 14.81
C VAL A 34 10.75 -12.25 15.58
N ASN A 35 10.69 -12.00 16.89
CA ASN A 35 9.59 -12.45 17.75
C ASN A 35 9.19 -13.92 17.55
N GLY A 36 10.19 -14.79 17.36
CA GLY A 36 10.01 -16.24 17.18
C GLY A 36 9.66 -16.71 15.77
N ALA A 37 9.57 -15.81 14.78
CA ALA A 37 9.28 -16.14 13.39
C ALA A 37 10.40 -15.66 12.45
N LYS A 38 10.54 -16.30 11.29
CA LYS A 38 11.47 -15.88 10.23
C LYS A 38 10.74 -14.98 9.24
N LEU A 39 11.17 -13.73 9.17
CA LEU A 39 10.65 -12.75 8.22
C LEU A 39 11.58 -12.63 7.01
N TRP A 40 11.04 -12.86 5.83
CA TRP A 40 11.76 -12.67 4.58
C TRP A 40 11.94 -11.19 4.29
N THR A 41 13.19 -10.77 4.06
CA THR A 41 13.54 -9.36 3.88
C THR A 41 14.46 -9.19 2.69
N VAL A 42 14.17 -8.22 1.84
CA VAL A 42 14.98 -7.80 0.69
C VAL A 42 15.47 -6.38 0.96
N SER A 43 16.80 -6.16 0.88
CA SER A 43 17.36 -4.83 1.12
C SER A 43 18.44 -4.51 0.10
N PHE A 44 18.36 -3.31 -0.50
CA PHE A 44 19.32 -2.81 -1.49
C PHE A 44 19.28 -1.28 -1.57
N GLY A 45 20.21 -0.69 -2.32
CA GLY A 45 20.38 0.77 -2.39
C GLY A 45 21.42 1.27 -1.37
N LYS A 46 21.57 2.59 -1.26
CA LYS A 46 22.55 3.25 -0.35
C LYS A 46 21.93 4.50 0.24
N GLY A 47 22.22 4.77 1.51
CA GLY A 47 21.75 5.93 2.27
C GLY A 47 20.81 5.52 3.40
N ASP A 48 20.10 6.51 3.95
CA ASP A 48 19.16 6.28 5.06
C ASP A 48 18.12 5.21 4.70
N PRO A 49 17.82 4.28 5.62
CA PRO A 49 16.88 3.20 5.34
C PRO A 49 15.44 3.70 5.23
N ILE A 50 14.69 3.16 4.27
CA ILE A 50 13.23 3.27 4.20
C ILE A 50 12.66 1.86 4.34
N PHE A 51 11.87 1.63 5.37
CA PHE A 51 11.11 0.39 5.57
C PHE A 51 9.76 0.51 4.89
N PHE A 52 9.48 -0.40 3.98
CA PHE A 52 8.24 -0.44 3.20
C PHE A 52 7.29 -1.46 3.79
N ILE A 53 6.09 -1.00 4.17
CA ILE A 53 5.07 -1.84 4.77
C ILE A 53 3.92 -2.01 3.78
N ALA A 54 3.66 -3.27 3.41
CA ALA A 54 2.66 -3.62 2.40
C ALA A 54 1.22 -3.48 2.90
N GLY A 55 0.32 -3.29 1.96
CA GLY A 55 -1.13 -3.23 2.20
C GLY A 55 -1.79 -4.60 2.28
N GLY A 56 -3.08 -4.57 2.33
CA GLY A 56 -3.90 -5.77 2.30
C GLY A 56 -4.88 -5.90 3.44
N PRO A 57 -4.58 -6.40 4.63
CA PRO A 57 -3.35 -6.78 5.38
C PRO A 57 -2.66 -8.08 4.93
N GLY A 58 -3.21 -8.80 3.97
CA GLY A 58 -2.63 -10.06 3.48
C GLY A 58 -1.53 -9.93 2.43
N GLY A 59 -1.18 -8.71 1.98
CA GLY A 59 -0.25 -8.47 0.88
C GLY A 59 1.21 -8.69 1.24
N SER A 60 2.01 -9.18 0.27
CA SER A 60 3.47 -9.28 0.36
C SER A 60 4.14 -7.98 -0.08
N HIS A 61 5.42 -7.81 0.27
CA HIS A 61 6.23 -6.66 -0.15
C HIS A 61 6.33 -6.51 -1.68
N TYR A 62 6.10 -7.58 -2.43
CA TYR A 62 6.26 -7.59 -3.88
C TYR A 62 5.36 -6.56 -4.60
N GLY A 63 4.20 -6.25 -4.01
CA GLY A 63 3.31 -5.18 -4.48
C GLY A 63 3.94 -3.78 -4.44
N LEU A 64 4.94 -3.56 -3.57
CA LEU A 64 5.60 -2.27 -3.37
C LEU A 64 6.86 -2.06 -4.20
N ARG A 65 7.27 -3.04 -5.04
CA ARG A 65 8.48 -2.94 -5.85
C ARG A 65 8.44 -1.81 -6.89
N SER A 66 7.28 -1.19 -7.10
CA SER A 66 7.16 0.06 -7.87
C SER A 66 7.92 1.25 -7.25
N PHE A 67 8.31 1.17 -5.96
CA PHE A 67 9.12 2.18 -5.28
C PHE A 67 10.64 2.01 -5.46
N ASP A 68 11.10 1.01 -6.21
CA ASP A 68 12.53 0.66 -6.36
C ASP A 68 13.42 1.81 -6.86
N SER A 69 12.87 2.78 -7.57
CA SER A 69 13.61 3.96 -8.03
C SER A 69 14.16 4.84 -6.89
N LEU A 70 13.66 4.69 -5.65
CA LEU A 70 14.20 5.38 -4.48
C LEU A 70 15.55 4.79 -4.02
N SER A 71 15.96 3.62 -4.53
CA SER A 71 17.26 3.01 -4.22
C SER A 71 18.47 3.84 -4.65
N THR A 72 18.26 4.80 -5.54
CA THR A 72 19.31 5.74 -5.96
C THR A 72 19.76 6.68 -4.84
N THR A 73 18.91 6.93 -3.85
CA THR A 73 19.17 7.88 -2.74
C THR A 73 19.00 7.26 -1.36
N ASN A 74 18.39 6.09 -1.25
CA ASN A 74 18.07 5.45 0.02
C ASN A 74 18.36 3.94 -0.01
N THR A 75 18.63 3.37 1.15
CA THR A 75 18.55 1.92 1.33
C THR A 75 17.08 1.54 1.47
N LEU A 76 16.58 0.70 0.56
CA LEU A 76 15.20 0.21 0.61
C LEU A 76 15.18 -1.10 1.39
N VAL A 77 14.26 -1.21 2.33
CA VAL A 77 14.03 -2.42 3.13
C VAL A 77 12.59 -2.86 2.90
N TYR A 78 12.43 -3.93 2.14
CA TYR A 78 11.17 -4.61 1.91
C TYR A 78 11.12 -5.87 2.74
N PHE A 79 10.00 -6.18 3.36
CA PHE A 79 9.84 -7.43 4.09
C PHE A 79 8.42 -7.97 3.93
N ASP A 80 8.31 -9.27 4.03
CA ASP A 80 7.04 -9.95 4.18
C ASP A 80 6.73 -10.08 5.68
N ALA A 81 5.60 -9.55 6.12
CA ALA A 81 5.17 -9.73 7.49
C ALA A 81 4.74 -11.20 7.76
N LEU A 82 4.51 -11.56 9.01
CA LEU A 82 4.12 -12.91 9.40
C LEU A 82 2.90 -13.40 8.61
N GLY A 83 3.00 -14.57 8.00
CA GLY A 83 1.95 -15.17 7.17
C GLY A 83 1.85 -14.62 5.74
N ARG A 84 2.71 -13.70 5.32
CA ARG A 84 2.70 -13.11 3.97
C ARG A 84 3.95 -13.53 3.19
N GLY A 85 3.81 -13.63 1.87
CA GLY A 85 4.91 -13.90 0.95
C GLY A 85 5.71 -15.14 1.31
N LYS A 86 7.00 -14.96 1.60
CA LYS A 86 7.94 -16.01 1.96
C LYS A 86 8.20 -16.15 3.46
N SER A 87 7.60 -15.29 4.29
CA SER A 87 7.76 -15.35 5.75
C SER A 87 7.04 -16.55 6.35
N ASP A 88 7.45 -16.93 7.58
CA ASP A 88 6.79 -17.99 8.34
C ASP A 88 5.29 -17.69 8.52
N THR A 89 4.50 -18.74 8.64
CA THR A 89 3.10 -18.66 9.02
C THR A 89 2.95 -18.76 10.53
N ALA A 90 1.94 -18.07 11.08
CA ALA A 90 1.63 -18.18 12.49
C ALA A 90 1.11 -19.58 12.84
N THR A 91 1.48 -20.09 14.00
CA THR A 91 0.92 -21.32 14.57
C THR A 91 -0.52 -21.09 15.03
N ASP A 92 -0.77 -19.94 15.65
CA ASP A 92 -2.11 -19.48 16.03
C ASP A 92 -2.52 -18.33 15.11
N VAL A 93 -3.67 -18.44 14.47
CA VAL A 93 -4.19 -17.40 13.55
C VAL A 93 -4.42 -16.06 14.26
N ARG A 94 -4.58 -16.06 15.60
CA ARG A 94 -4.72 -14.86 16.42
C ARG A 94 -3.45 -14.00 16.46
N ASP A 95 -2.29 -14.60 16.10
CA ASP A 95 -1.05 -13.86 15.96
C ASP A 95 -1.03 -12.94 14.71
N TYR A 96 -1.97 -13.09 13.79
CA TYR A 96 -2.18 -12.12 12.73
C TYR A 96 -2.95 -10.92 13.28
N SER A 97 -2.23 -9.91 13.74
CA SER A 97 -2.78 -8.70 14.33
C SER A 97 -1.97 -7.47 13.98
N LEU A 98 -2.59 -6.30 14.10
CA LEU A 98 -1.93 -5.00 13.90
C LEU A 98 -0.78 -4.81 14.90
N ASP A 99 -1.00 -5.16 16.17
CA ASP A 99 0.02 -5.08 17.22
C ASP A 99 1.21 -5.99 16.92
N ARG A 100 0.97 -7.21 16.39
CA ARG A 100 2.04 -8.11 16.02
C ARG A 100 2.86 -7.53 14.85
N ASP A 101 2.23 -6.97 13.84
CA ASP A 101 2.94 -6.37 12.71
C ASP A 101 3.78 -5.15 13.16
N ILE A 102 3.29 -4.37 14.14
CA ILE A 102 4.05 -3.26 14.74
C ILE A 102 5.28 -3.78 15.50
N GLU A 103 5.12 -4.83 16.32
CA GLU A 103 6.24 -5.42 17.07
C GLU A 103 7.26 -6.11 16.17
N ASP A 104 6.80 -6.74 15.10
CA ASP A 104 7.67 -7.37 14.12
C ASP A 104 8.50 -6.32 13.35
N LEU A 105 7.94 -5.14 13.07
CA LEU A 105 8.70 -4.03 12.50
C LEU A 105 9.81 -3.54 13.44
N GLU A 106 9.53 -3.40 14.75
CA GLU A 106 10.53 -3.02 15.75
C GLU A 106 11.62 -4.09 15.89
N GLY A 107 11.21 -5.35 15.94
CA GLY A 107 12.14 -6.49 15.98
C GLY A 107 13.04 -6.53 14.75
N LEU A 108 12.49 -6.31 13.56
CA LEU A 108 13.25 -6.28 12.31
C LEU A 108 14.23 -5.10 12.27
N ARG A 109 13.80 -3.89 12.67
CA ARG A 109 14.69 -2.73 12.80
C ARG A 109 15.90 -3.06 13.68
N LYS A 110 15.66 -3.65 14.86
CA LYS A 110 16.73 -4.07 15.81
C LYS A 110 17.64 -5.13 15.19
N ALA A 111 17.07 -6.18 14.58
CA ALA A 111 17.83 -7.25 13.97
C ALA A 111 18.71 -6.79 12.79
N MET A 112 18.31 -5.71 12.11
CA MET A 112 19.10 -5.06 11.06
C MET A 112 20.09 -4.01 11.57
N GLY A 113 20.07 -3.66 12.88
CA GLY A 113 21.03 -2.75 13.51
C GLY A 113 20.74 -1.26 13.29
N TYR A 114 19.53 -0.88 12.85
CA TYR A 114 19.19 0.53 12.64
C TYR A 114 18.73 1.20 13.94
N SER A 115 19.32 2.36 14.28
CA SER A 115 18.90 3.18 15.42
C SER A 115 17.56 3.88 15.16
N THR A 116 17.43 4.46 13.95
CA THR A 116 16.22 5.13 13.46
C THR A 116 15.98 4.74 12.00
N ILE A 117 14.72 4.85 11.55
CA ILE A 117 14.32 4.47 10.19
C ILE A 117 13.34 5.50 9.61
N ASN A 118 13.34 5.63 8.28
CA ASN A 118 12.20 6.19 7.56
C ASN A 118 11.19 5.07 7.30
N ILE A 119 9.92 5.38 7.32
CA ILE A 119 8.85 4.40 7.11
C ILE A 119 7.95 4.89 5.99
N LEU A 120 7.64 3.99 5.04
CA LEU A 120 6.57 4.18 4.06
C LEU A 120 5.56 3.05 4.24
N GLY A 121 4.38 3.42 4.72
CA GLY A 121 3.23 2.51 4.83
C GLY A 121 2.21 2.79 3.73
N HIS A 122 1.86 1.77 2.94
CA HIS A 122 0.86 1.86 1.88
C HIS A 122 -0.39 1.08 2.26
N SER A 123 -1.57 1.71 2.09
CA SER A 123 -2.85 1.07 2.42
C SER A 123 -2.88 0.59 3.88
N TYR A 124 -3.21 -0.67 4.17
CA TYR A 124 -3.08 -1.26 5.50
C TYR A 124 -1.68 -1.03 6.13
N GLY A 125 -0.61 -1.07 5.34
CA GLY A 125 0.74 -0.80 5.84
C GLY A 125 0.89 0.58 6.49
N GLY A 126 0.03 1.53 6.13
CA GLY A 126 -0.02 2.83 6.79
C GLY A 126 -0.61 2.79 8.21
N LEU A 127 -1.45 1.76 8.54
CA LEU A 127 -1.90 1.55 9.93
C LEU A 127 -0.72 1.11 10.78
N VAL A 128 0.04 0.11 10.29
CA VAL A 128 1.25 -0.37 10.97
C VAL A 128 2.24 0.77 11.17
N ALA A 129 2.45 1.60 10.13
CA ALA A 129 3.35 2.76 10.18
C ALA A 129 2.91 3.80 11.23
N GLN A 130 1.61 4.12 11.29
CA GLN A 130 1.04 5.04 12.30
C GLN A 130 1.15 4.45 13.71
N GLY A 131 0.73 3.21 13.91
CA GLY A 131 0.82 2.52 15.20
C GLY A 131 2.27 2.44 15.70
N TYR A 132 3.21 2.14 14.81
CA TYR A 132 4.64 2.14 15.13
C TYR A 132 5.14 3.53 15.52
N ALA A 133 4.79 4.57 14.77
CA ALA A 133 5.21 5.94 15.05
C ALA A 133 4.62 6.47 16.38
N ILE A 134 3.42 6.03 16.76
CA ILE A 134 2.79 6.33 18.06
C ILE A 134 3.53 5.62 19.18
N LYS A 135 3.87 4.34 19.02
CA LYS A 135 4.50 3.50 20.05
C LYS A 135 6.00 3.75 20.20
N TYR A 136 6.70 4.04 19.10
CA TYR A 136 8.16 4.19 19.03
C TYR A 136 8.56 5.51 18.33
N PRO A 137 8.07 6.69 18.78
CA PRO A 137 8.25 7.96 18.06
C PRO A 137 9.72 8.34 17.86
N GLU A 138 10.60 7.98 18.80
CA GLU A 138 12.03 8.24 18.74
C GLU A 138 12.79 7.35 17.74
N ARG A 139 12.14 6.33 17.19
CA ARG A 139 12.72 5.44 16.17
C ARG A 139 12.38 5.88 14.75
N VAL A 140 11.46 6.82 14.56
CA VAL A 140 11.00 7.26 13.25
C VAL A 140 11.63 8.59 12.87
N LYS A 141 12.43 8.59 11.79
CA LYS A 141 13.05 9.80 11.24
C LYS A 141 12.07 10.57 10.35
N HIS A 142 11.37 9.87 9.44
CA HIS A 142 10.29 10.40 8.59
C HIS A 142 9.20 9.35 8.44
N LEU A 143 7.94 9.80 8.43
CA LEU A 143 6.76 8.96 8.25
C LEU A 143 6.08 9.31 6.93
N ILE A 144 5.92 8.34 6.02
CA ILE A 144 5.22 8.50 4.75
C ILE A 144 4.00 7.58 4.77
N LEU A 145 2.83 8.17 4.65
CA LEU A 145 1.54 7.50 4.65
C LEU A 145 0.93 7.61 3.25
N ALA A 146 0.91 6.49 2.51
CA ALA A 146 0.43 6.46 1.15
C ALA A 146 -0.92 5.74 1.07
N ASN A 147 -1.98 6.46 0.65
CA ASN A 147 -3.31 5.89 0.38
C ASN A 147 -3.80 4.95 1.49
N THR A 148 -3.91 5.46 2.72
CA THR A 148 -4.11 4.68 3.95
C THR A 148 -5.30 5.19 4.79
N PHE A 149 -5.45 4.65 5.98
CA PHE A 149 -6.59 4.87 6.87
C PHE A 149 -6.11 5.36 8.25
N HIS A 150 -6.89 6.25 8.90
CA HIS A 150 -6.58 6.74 10.25
C HIS A 150 -7.43 6.07 11.34
N SER A 151 -8.51 5.38 10.96
CA SER A 151 -9.44 4.74 11.90
C SER A 151 -10.28 3.67 11.20
N TYR A 152 -10.84 2.75 11.99
CA TYR A 152 -11.81 1.76 11.49
C TYR A 152 -13.03 2.42 10.83
N VAL A 153 -13.44 3.59 11.32
CA VAL A 153 -14.54 4.37 10.71
C VAL A 153 -14.21 4.73 9.26
N MET A 154 -12.97 5.18 9.00
CA MET A 154 -12.54 5.47 7.64
C MET A 154 -12.48 4.19 6.79
N TRP A 155 -12.06 3.08 7.36
CA TRP A 155 -12.04 1.80 6.64
C TRP A 155 -13.45 1.39 6.23
N GLN A 156 -14.43 1.41 7.15
CA GLN A 156 -15.83 1.09 6.84
C GLN A 156 -16.40 2.00 5.75
N GLU A 157 -16.19 3.31 5.83
CA GLU A 157 -16.62 4.27 4.79
C GLU A 157 -16.02 3.95 3.41
N ASN A 158 -14.79 3.45 3.39
CA ASN A 158 -14.14 3.05 2.15
C ASN A 158 -14.74 1.77 1.55
N ASP A 159 -15.09 0.78 2.40
CA ASP A 159 -15.77 -0.44 1.95
C ASP A 159 -17.17 -0.13 1.45
N ASP A 160 -17.90 0.75 2.16
CA ASP A 160 -19.22 1.22 1.73
C ASP A 160 -19.15 1.93 0.37
N ASN A 161 -18.10 2.76 0.15
CA ASN A 161 -17.85 3.40 -1.14
C ASN A 161 -17.51 2.37 -2.23
N SER A 162 -16.63 1.41 -1.94
CA SER A 162 -16.28 0.35 -2.90
C SER A 162 -17.51 -0.45 -3.32
N ASN A 163 -18.38 -0.79 -2.37
CA ASN A 163 -19.62 -1.49 -2.62
C ASN A 163 -20.61 -0.63 -3.43
N HIS A 164 -20.70 0.67 -3.14
CA HIS A 164 -21.49 1.61 -3.93
C HIS A 164 -20.99 1.72 -5.38
N GLU A 165 -19.69 1.83 -5.58
CA GLU A 165 -19.06 1.87 -6.90
C GLU A 165 -19.31 0.58 -7.70
N ILE A 166 -19.20 -0.59 -7.06
CA ILE A 166 -19.51 -1.88 -7.70
C ILE A 166 -20.98 -1.98 -8.06
N ARG A 167 -21.87 -1.63 -7.15
CA ARG A 167 -23.32 -1.61 -7.39
C ARG A 167 -23.71 -0.73 -8.58
N THR A 168 -23.05 0.42 -8.71
CA THR A 168 -23.34 1.41 -9.75
C THR A 168 -22.80 1.00 -11.11
N ASN A 169 -21.58 0.45 -11.17
CA ASN A 169 -20.85 0.22 -12.42
C ASN A 169 -20.86 -1.24 -12.88
N TYR A 170 -21.18 -2.19 -11.98
CA TYR A 170 -21.26 -3.63 -12.24
C TYR A 170 -22.52 -4.22 -11.62
N PRO A 171 -23.74 -3.73 -11.97
CA PRO A 171 -25.00 -4.10 -11.32
C PRO A 171 -25.28 -5.59 -11.39
N GLU A 172 -24.94 -6.28 -12.49
CA GLU A 172 -25.14 -7.73 -12.62
C GLU A 172 -24.25 -8.54 -11.64
N VAL A 173 -23.03 -8.07 -11.38
CA VAL A 173 -22.15 -8.68 -10.36
C VAL A 173 -22.73 -8.45 -8.98
N TRP A 174 -23.14 -7.20 -8.70
CA TRP A 174 -23.76 -6.82 -7.44
C TRP A 174 -25.03 -7.62 -7.14
N ASP A 175 -25.95 -7.71 -8.09
CA ASP A 175 -27.22 -8.46 -7.94
C ASP A 175 -26.98 -9.95 -7.70
N THR A 176 -25.98 -10.53 -8.39
CA THR A 176 -25.58 -11.92 -8.17
C THR A 176 -25.01 -12.10 -6.76
N LEU A 177 -24.18 -11.16 -6.32
CA LEU A 177 -23.60 -11.17 -4.99
C LEU A 177 -24.67 -11.07 -3.89
N MET A 178 -25.63 -10.15 -4.03
CA MET A 178 -26.73 -10.00 -3.06
C MET A 178 -27.59 -11.25 -2.96
N LYS A 179 -27.92 -11.91 -4.08
CA LYS A 179 -28.70 -13.17 -4.09
C LYS A 179 -28.00 -14.31 -3.32
N VAL A 180 -26.66 -14.39 -3.37
CA VAL A 180 -25.96 -15.43 -2.59
C VAL A 180 -25.83 -15.01 -1.13
N ARG A 181 -25.69 -13.72 -0.83
CA ARG A 181 -25.65 -13.19 0.55
C ARG A 181 -26.98 -13.40 1.29
N GLU A 182 -28.13 -13.29 0.63
CA GLU A 182 -29.45 -13.64 1.18
C GLU A 182 -29.52 -15.10 1.69
N ARG A 183 -28.65 -15.98 1.17
CA ARG A 183 -28.51 -17.39 1.57
C ARG A 183 -27.40 -17.60 2.63
N GLY A 184 -26.85 -16.51 3.21
CA GLY A 184 -25.85 -16.54 4.27
C GLY A 184 -24.40 -16.60 3.79
N VAL A 185 -24.12 -16.45 2.48
CA VAL A 185 -22.75 -16.36 1.95
C VAL A 185 -22.13 -15.02 2.40
N ILE A 186 -20.93 -15.07 2.97
CA ILE A 186 -20.19 -13.92 3.47
C ILE A 186 -18.88 -13.70 2.71
N SER A 187 -18.19 -12.60 2.93
CA SER A 187 -17.00 -12.18 2.16
C SER A 187 -15.88 -13.23 2.11
N SER A 188 -15.67 -13.97 3.20
CA SER A 188 -14.64 -15.03 3.28
C SER A 188 -14.99 -16.32 2.53
N ASP A 189 -16.22 -16.47 2.05
CA ASP A 189 -16.64 -17.67 1.32
C ASP A 189 -16.07 -17.67 -0.11
N PRO A 190 -15.60 -18.83 -0.62
CA PRO A 190 -15.07 -18.93 -1.97
C PRO A 190 -16.05 -18.46 -3.06
N LEU A 191 -17.35 -18.71 -2.88
CA LEU A 191 -18.38 -18.29 -3.84
C LEU A 191 -18.49 -16.76 -3.90
N HIS A 192 -18.42 -16.07 -2.73
CA HIS A 192 -18.39 -14.62 -2.69
C HIS A 192 -17.16 -14.09 -3.45
N GLN A 193 -15.98 -14.62 -3.16
CA GLN A 193 -14.73 -14.20 -3.78
C GLN A 193 -14.71 -14.42 -5.30
N GLU A 194 -15.29 -15.53 -5.77
CA GLU A 194 -15.46 -15.80 -7.22
C GLU A 194 -16.32 -14.73 -7.89
N ILE A 195 -17.47 -14.40 -7.28
CA ILE A 195 -18.38 -13.40 -7.84
C ILE A 195 -17.76 -12.01 -7.79
N TYR A 196 -17.23 -11.61 -6.63
CA TYR A 196 -16.57 -10.30 -6.44
C TYR A 196 -15.35 -10.12 -7.35
N GLY A 197 -14.60 -11.19 -7.60
CA GLY A 197 -13.45 -11.22 -8.50
C GLY A 197 -13.80 -10.98 -9.99
N LYS A 198 -15.08 -10.95 -10.38
CA LYS A 198 -15.52 -10.54 -11.72
C LYS A 198 -15.41 -9.03 -11.95
N VAL A 199 -15.34 -8.24 -10.87
CA VAL A 199 -15.01 -6.82 -10.96
C VAL A 199 -13.53 -6.69 -11.34
N PRO A 200 -13.17 -5.98 -12.42
CA PRO A 200 -11.77 -5.80 -12.79
C PRO A 200 -10.97 -5.14 -11.67
N TYR A 201 -9.85 -5.74 -11.27
CA TYR A 201 -9.00 -5.24 -10.17
C TYR A 201 -8.66 -3.74 -10.31
N GLY A 202 -8.31 -3.29 -11.51
CA GLY A 202 -7.96 -1.88 -11.75
C GLY A 202 -9.11 -0.90 -11.55
N PHE A 203 -10.37 -1.37 -11.49
CA PHE A 203 -11.53 -0.48 -11.36
C PHE A 203 -11.52 0.28 -10.03
N LEU A 204 -11.27 -0.40 -8.91
CA LEU A 204 -11.24 0.22 -7.58
C LEU A 204 -9.92 0.96 -7.30
N TYR A 205 -8.80 0.49 -7.88
CA TYR A 205 -7.46 0.87 -7.49
C TYR A 205 -6.76 1.85 -8.43
N ALA A 206 -7.33 2.14 -9.61
CA ALA A 206 -6.65 2.96 -10.61
C ALA A 206 -7.50 4.12 -11.13
N TYR A 207 -6.82 5.21 -11.47
CA TYR A 207 -7.36 6.23 -12.38
C TYR A 207 -7.48 5.66 -13.80
N ASN A 208 -6.39 5.05 -14.29
CA ASN A 208 -6.37 4.35 -15.57
C ASN A 208 -6.07 2.86 -15.36
N PRO A 209 -7.07 1.96 -15.46
CA PRO A 209 -6.88 0.52 -15.29
C PRO A 209 -5.83 -0.11 -16.22
N ALA A 210 -5.54 0.51 -17.37
CA ALA A 210 -4.50 0.03 -18.28
C ALA A 210 -3.09 0.08 -17.66
N ASN A 211 -2.86 0.94 -16.67
CA ASN A 211 -1.59 1.02 -15.94
C ASN A 211 -1.30 -0.23 -15.10
N PHE A 212 -2.34 -1.01 -14.78
CA PHE A 212 -2.25 -2.23 -13.96
C PHE A 212 -2.22 -3.53 -14.77
N ARG A 213 -2.17 -3.44 -16.10
CA ARG A 213 -1.98 -4.65 -16.92
C ARG A 213 -0.66 -5.32 -16.55
N ASN A 214 -0.70 -6.66 -16.48
CA ASN A 214 0.46 -7.48 -16.13
C ASN A 214 1.66 -7.12 -17.03
N ARG A 215 2.67 -6.45 -16.45
CA ARG A 215 3.86 -5.97 -17.16
C ARG A 215 4.99 -7.02 -17.13
N GLY A 216 4.65 -8.32 -17.22
CA GLY A 216 5.64 -9.39 -17.23
C GLY A 216 6.32 -9.64 -15.89
N ARG A 217 5.70 -9.24 -14.78
CA ARG A 217 6.20 -9.58 -13.44
C ARG A 217 6.17 -11.10 -13.26
N LYS A 218 7.27 -11.65 -12.78
CA LYS A 218 7.32 -13.07 -12.40
C LYS A 218 6.33 -13.32 -11.24
N PRO A 219 5.68 -14.49 -11.19
CA PRO A 219 4.84 -14.86 -10.04
C PRO A 219 5.66 -14.80 -8.74
N TYR A 220 5.07 -14.25 -7.70
CA TYR A 220 5.66 -14.23 -6.36
C TYR A 220 4.93 -15.25 -5.46
N PRO A 221 5.63 -16.04 -4.64
CA PRO A 221 4.99 -16.97 -3.71
C PRO A 221 4.04 -16.21 -2.76
N ASN A 222 2.80 -16.73 -2.63
CA ASN A 222 1.79 -16.17 -1.73
C ASN A 222 1.71 -14.63 -1.79
N PRO A 223 1.38 -14.03 -2.96
CA PRO A 223 1.41 -12.58 -3.12
C PRO A 223 0.33 -11.88 -2.27
N PHE A 224 -0.74 -12.61 -1.95
CA PHE A 224 -1.82 -12.20 -1.05
C PHE A 224 -2.36 -13.39 -0.28
N ASN A 225 -2.44 -13.30 1.06
CA ASN A 225 -2.99 -14.32 1.94
C ASN A 225 -4.37 -13.90 2.47
N SER A 226 -5.43 -14.46 1.88
CA SER A 226 -6.81 -14.17 2.27
C SER A 226 -7.14 -14.63 3.68
N LYS A 227 -6.47 -15.67 4.22
CA LYS A 227 -6.67 -16.10 5.62
C LYS A 227 -6.22 -15.02 6.60
N VAL A 228 -5.07 -14.39 6.33
CA VAL A 228 -4.60 -13.23 7.11
C VAL A 228 -5.59 -12.08 6.97
N TYR A 229 -6.00 -11.75 5.76
CA TYR A 229 -6.95 -10.67 5.50
C TYR A 229 -8.22 -10.84 6.34
N TYR A 230 -8.95 -11.95 6.19
CA TYR A 230 -10.21 -12.16 6.89
C TYR A 230 -10.05 -12.44 8.39
N GLN A 231 -8.88 -12.90 8.84
CA GLN A 231 -8.57 -12.95 10.28
C GLN A 231 -8.51 -11.53 10.88
N MET A 232 -7.98 -10.57 10.16
CA MET A 232 -7.77 -9.21 10.67
C MET A 232 -8.97 -8.29 10.45
N VAL A 233 -9.62 -8.35 9.28
CA VAL A 233 -10.75 -7.46 8.94
C VAL A 233 -12.13 -8.04 9.30
N GLY A 234 -12.19 -9.33 9.66
CA GLY A 234 -13.44 -10.05 9.90
C GLY A 234 -13.87 -10.90 8.70
N LYS A 235 -14.64 -11.95 8.97
CA LYS A 235 -15.09 -12.90 7.93
C LYS A 235 -15.98 -12.27 6.86
N ASP A 236 -16.66 -11.18 7.18
CA ASP A 236 -17.50 -10.41 6.26
C ASP A 236 -16.93 -9.02 5.96
N GLY A 237 -15.58 -8.91 5.98
CA GLY A 237 -14.83 -7.67 5.97
C GLY A 237 -14.99 -6.80 4.73
N ASP A 238 -15.51 -7.31 3.61
CA ASP A 238 -15.83 -6.48 2.45
C ASP A 238 -17.16 -5.71 2.61
N PHE A 239 -17.93 -5.98 3.70
CA PHE A 239 -19.16 -5.29 4.06
C PHE A 239 -19.16 -4.71 5.45
N ILE A 240 -18.56 -5.39 6.41
CA ILE A 240 -18.53 -4.99 7.82
C ILE A 240 -17.13 -5.21 8.36
N VAL A 241 -16.44 -4.11 8.62
CA VAL A 241 -15.12 -4.14 9.27
C VAL A 241 -15.24 -4.65 10.69
N GLY A 242 -14.49 -5.68 11.00
CA GLY A 242 -14.53 -6.33 12.31
C GLY A 242 -13.15 -6.76 12.80
N ASN A 243 -13.14 -7.68 13.74
CA ASN A 243 -11.96 -8.27 14.36
C ASN A 243 -10.93 -7.20 14.80
N ASP A 244 -9.66 -7.42 14.49
CA ASP A 244 -8.56 -6.56 14.89
C ASP A 244 -8.68 -5.15 14.31
N ILE A 245 -9.05 -5.05 13.03
CA ILE A 245 -9.19 -3.76 12.32
C ILE A 245 -10.45 -3.00 12.75
N GLY A 246 -11.47 -3.67 13.27
CA GLY A 246 -12.71 -3.03 13.74
C GLY A 246 -12.53 -2.09 14.96
N ASN A 247 -11.34 -2.02 15.56
CA ASN A 247 -11.13 -1.27 16.80
C ASN A 247 -10.03 -0.21 16.73
N PHE A 248 -9.23 -0.14 15.65
CA PHE A 248 -8.15 0.85 15.60
C PHE A 248 -8.68 2.27 15.37
N ASP A 249 -8.11 3.24 16.10
CA ASP A 249 -8.39 4.67 15.92
C ASP A 249 -7.19 5.51 16.35
N PHE A 250 -6.47 6.06 15.41
CA PHE A 250 -5.26 6.86 15.65
C PHE A 250 -5.52 8.38 15.65
N ARG A 251 -6.76 8.82 15.37
CA ARG A 251 -7.10 10.24 15.17
C ARG A 251 -6.62 11.15 16.29
N LYS A 252 -6.74 10.70 17.55
CA LYS A 252 -6.34 11.48 18.72
C LYS A 252 -4.83 11.57 18.90
N GLN A 253 -4.08 10.54 18.50
CA GLN A 253 -2.63 10.46 18.70
C GLN A 253 -1.83 11.13 17.57
N LEU A 254 -2.39 11.23 16.35
CA LEU A 254 -1.68 11.76 15.17
C LEU A 254 -1.17 13.20 15.36
N SER A 255 -1.95 14.08 16.02
CA SER A 255 -1.53 15.46 16.29
C SER A 255 -0.32 15.56 17.23
N GLY A 256 -0.07 14.53 18.03
CA GLY A 256 1.03 14.44 18.99
C GLY A 256 2.37 14.04 18.37
N LEU A 257 2.37 13.49 17.14
CA LEU A 257 3.58 13.05 16.46
C LEU A 257 4.49 14.23 16.09
N LYS A 258 5.80 14.10 16.32
CA LYS A 258 6.79 15.18 16.16
C LYS A 258 7.71 15.01 14.95
N MET A 259 7.84 13.78 14.42
CA MET A 259 8.62 13.55 13.22
C MET A 259 7.95 14.21 12.01
N PRO A 260 8.70 14.55 10.94
CA PRO A 260 8.12 14.95 9.67
C PRO A 260 7.19 13.87 9.11
N ILE A 261 6.00 14.28 8.62
CA ILE A 261 4.98 13.38 8.10
C ILE A 261 4.55 13.84 6.71
N LEU A 262 4.55 12.91 5.75
CA LEU A 262 4.04 13.10 4.40
C LEU A 262 2.86 12.17 4.16
N ILE A 263 1.75 12.73 3.70
CA ILE A 263 0.53 11.97 3.36
C ILE A 263 0.31 12.09 1.84
N LEU A 264 0.20 10.95 1.17
CA LEU A 264 -0.05 10.85 -0.26
C LEU A 264 -1.46 10.28 -0.48
N ALA A 265 -2.23 10.90 -1.36
CA ALA A 265 -3.60 10.50 -1.67
C ALA A 265 -3.88 10.61 -3.17
N GLY A 266 -4.54 9.63 -3.76
CA GLY A 266 -5.01 9.68 -5.15
C GLY A 266 -6.43 10.22 -5.25
N ARG A 267 -6.69 11.10 -6.20
CA ARG A 267 -8.03 11.69 -6.41
C ARG A 267 -9.09 10.65 -6.83
N TYR A 268 -8.66 9.60 -7.52
CA TYR A 268 -9.53 8.54 -8.04
C TYR A 268 -9.43 7.23 -7.25
N ASP A 269 -8.90 7.32 -6.02
CA ASP A 269 -8.84 6.16 -5.14
C ASP A 269 -10.25 5.84 -4.61
N ARG A 270 -10.76 4.66 -4.94
CA ARG A 270 -12.07 4.17 -4.48
C ARG A 270 -11.97 3.28 -3.26
N VAL A 271 -10.73 3.03 -2.79
CA VAL A 271 -10.40 2.19 -1.63
C VAL A 271 -9.97 3.04 -0.44
N ALA A 272 -9.06 4.01 -0.63
CA ALA A 272 -8.73 5.02 0.37
C ALA A 272 -9.26 6.38 -0.13
N VAL A 273 -10.57 6.57 0.02
CA VAL A 273 -11.30 7.62 -0.68
C VAL A 273 -10.80 9.03 -0.36
N PRO A 274 -10.67 9.91 -1.37
CA PRO A 274 -9.98 11.19 -1.22
C PRO A 274 -10.64 12.12 -0.19
N TRP A 275 -11.96 12.13 -0.05
CA TRP A 275 -12.63 12.99 0.95
C TRP A 275 -12.35 12.54 2.39
N MET A 276 -12.08 11.26 2.63
CA MET A 276 -11.63 10.75 3.93
C MET A 276 -10.13 11.01 4.13
N MET A 277 -9.31 10.88 3.08
CA MET A 277 -7.89 11.22 3.14
C MET A 277 -7.68 12.69 3.51
N VAL A 278 -8.47 13.62 2.98
CA VAL A 278 -8.39 15.06 3.34
C VAL A 278 -8.63 15.29 4.83
N LYS A 279 -9.41 14.44 5.52
CA LYS A 279 -9.64 14.55 6.98
C LYS A 279 -8.37 14.37 7.82
N TYR A 280 -7.30 13.81 7.27
CA TYR A 280 -5.98 13.80 7.93
C TYR A 280 -5.52 15.23 8.29
N LYS A 281 -5.88 16.26 7.53
CA LYS A 281 -5.55 17.67 7.86
C LYS A 281 -6.13 18.11 9.21
N ASN A 282 -7.23 17.50 9.66
CA ASN A 282 -7.84 17.78 10.95
C ASN A 282 -7.14 17.05 12.10
N TYR A 283 -6.62 15.84 11.83
CA TYR A 283 -6.03 14.97 12.85
C TYR A 283 -4.51 15.05 12.90
N CYS A 284 -3.89 15.46 11.79
CA CYS A 284 -2.43 15.57 11.64
C CYS A 284 -2.10 16.88 10.88
N PRO A 285 -2.45 18.08 11.44
CA PRO A 285 -2.31 19.36 10.74
C PRO A 285 -0.85 19.72 10.40
N GLN A 286 0.12 19.14 11.11
CA GLN A 286 1.55 19.33 10.88
C GLN A 286 2.08 18.53 9.67
N ALA A 287 1.30 17.59 9.12
CA ALA A 287 1.71 16.78 7.98
C ALA A 287 1.67 17.56 6.67
N GLN A 288 2.67 17.36 5.81
CA GLN A 288 2.56 17.69 4.40
C GLN A 288 1.55 16.75 3.75
N PHE A 289 0.57 17.29 3.02
CA PHE A 289 -0.47 16.51 2.35
C PHE A 289 -0.43 16.78 0.84
N GLU A 290 -0.34 15.71 0.05
CA GLU A 290 -0.26 15.77 -1.40
C GLU A 290 -1.39 14.97 -2.06
N MET A 291 -2.18 15.65 -2.91
CA MET A 291 -3.19 15.02 -3.75
C MET A 291 -2.63 14.81 -5.17
N PHE A 292 -2.78 13.59 -5.67
CA PHE A 292 -2.42 13.20 -7.02
C PHE A 292 -3.64 13.21 -7.91
N GLU A 293 -3.66 14.11 -8.89
CA GLU A 293 -4.85 14.46 -9.67
C GLU A 293 -5.23 13.37 -10.69
N TYR A 294 -4.28 12.54 -11.08
CA TYR A 294 -4.47 11.49 -12.10
C TYR A 294 -4.09 10.11 -11.57
N SER A 295 -4.33 9.87 -10.28
CA SER A 295 -4.00 8.62 -9.61
C SER A 295 -5.17 8.10 -8.78
N GLY A 296 -5.28 6.77 -8.71
CA GLY A 296 -6.05 6.05 -7.71
C GLY A 296 -5.17 5.65 -6.51
N HIS A 297 -5.22 4.38 -6.13
CA HIS A 297 -4.56 3.82 -4.94
C HIS A 297 -3.03 3.73 -5.05
N ASN A 298 -2.45 3.98 -6.23
CA ASN A 298 -1.03 3.76 -6.48
C ASN A 298 -0.38 4.93 -7.26
N PRO A 299 -0.25 6.13 -6.65
CA PRO A 299 0.36 7.28 -7.31
C PRO A 299 1.77 7.02 -7.87
N GLN A 300 2.56 6.17 -7.19
CA GLN A 300 3.89 5.76 -7.63
C GLN A 300 3.90 5.00 -8.98
N VAL A 301 2.75 4.48 -9.38
CA VAL A 301 2.56 3.80 -10.68
C VAL A 301 1.97 4.74 -11.73
N GLU A 302 1.05 5.61 -11.33
CA GLU A 302 0.25 6.44 -12.24
C GLU A 302 0.88 7.82 -12.48
N GLU A 303 1.47 8.43 -11.43
CA GLU A 303 2.20 9.71 -11.50
C GLU A 303 3.64 9.56 -10.92
N PRO A 304 4.48 8.67 -11.46
CA PRO A 304 5.76 8.30 -10.84
C PRO A 304 6.73 9.47 -10.66
N SER A 305 6.85 10.34 -11.65
CA SER A 305 7.78 11.48 -11.58
C SER A 305 7.42 12.43 -10.44
N LYS A 306 6.13 12.76 -10.30
CA LYS A 306 5.63 13.60 -9.21
C LYS A 306 5.81 12.90 -7.86
N THR A 307 5.42 11.63 -7.75
CA THR A 307 5.51 10.85 -6.51
C THR A 307 6.94 10.77 -5.99
N PHE A 308 7.87 10.36 -6.84
CA PHE A 308 9.27 10.22 -6.42
C PHE A 308 9.97 11.55 -6.20
N GLY A 309 9.63 12.60 -6.94
CA GLY A 309 10.12 13.95 -6.69
C GLY A 309 9.72 14.46 -5.30
N ILE A 310 8.44 14.33 -4.93
CA ILE A 310 7.92 14.72 -3.62
C ILE A 310 8.58 13.92 -2.50
N ILE A 311 8.66 12.59 -2.63
CA ILE A 311 9.28 11.73 -1.61
C ILE A 311 10.76 12.09 -1.41
N ARG A 312 11.55 12.27 -2.47
CA ARG A 312 12.96 12.66 -2.36
C ARG A 312 13.10 14.01 -1.67
N THR A 313 12.34 15.02 -2.09
CA THR A 313 12.39 16.36 -1.45
C THR A 313 12.03 16.27 0.03
N PHE A 314 10.99 15.51 0.37
CA PHE A 314 10.58 15.32 1.77
C PHE A 314 11.66 14.62 2.62
N LEU A 315 12.41 13.70 2.04
CA LEU A 315 13.53 13.00 2.69
C LEU A 315 14.84 13.81 2.67
N GLY A 316 14.86 15.04 2.12
CA GLY A 316 16.04 15.90 2.01
C GLY A 316 17.05 15.41 0.96
N LYS A 317 16.56 14.87 -0.16
CA LYS A 317 17.37 14.32 -1.27
C LYS A 317 17.13 15.03 -2.58
#